data_b2fd8c455d243c6bfddcea399daaed71
#
_entry.id   b2fd8c455d243c6bfddcea399daaed71
#
_cell.length_a   1.000
_cell.length_b   1.000
_cell.length_c   1.000
_cell.angle_alpha   90.00
_cell.angle_beta   90.00
_cell.angle_gamma   90.00
#
_symmetry.space_group_name_H-M   'P 1'
#
loop_
_entity.id
_entity.type
_entity.pdbx_description
1 polymer ?
#
loop_
_entity_poly.entity_id
_entity_poly.type
_entity_poly.pdbx_seq_one_letter_code
_entity_poly.pdbx_strand_id
1 'polypeptide(L)'
;VIVICQAVPGTSAAIERVKEFRPDIFFIAGVPHEDPLMISDKADIVLETDNLKRGETIVKLAKEMGAEKFLHYSFPRHMSYELLSRRRDIFRETCEKLEMEFIEATAPDPTGDAGIPGTQQFVLEDVPRQVEKHGKATAFFATNCAMQEPLIRKVLDEGAIYPEQCCPSPYHAMPGALGIEIPSDKAGNVNYLLEEIKTKVAEKDGTGRIATWKVPANMAMVRAATEYAVLY
;
A
#
# COMPACT_ATOMS: atom_id res chain seq x y z
N VAL A 1 -21.64 -10.47 -15.31
CA VAL A 1 -20.60 -9.57 -14.75
C VAL A 1 -19.59 -10.39 -13.96
N ILE A 2 -18.31 -10.07 -14.09
CA ILE A 2 -17.23 -10.66 -13.30
C ILE A 2 -16.52 -9.53 -12.51
N VAL A 3 -16.50 -9.64 -11.19
CA VAL A 3 -15.78 -8.73 -10.31
C VAL A 3 -14.47 -9.38 -9.90
N ILE A 4 -13.34 -8.72 -10.19
CA ILE A 4 -11.99 -9.20 -9.87
C ILE A 4 -11.42 -8.31 -8.76
N CYS A 5 -11.11 -8.90 -7.61
CA CYS A 5 -10.41 -8.21 -6.52
C CYS A 5 -8.90 -8.44 -6.65
N GLN A 6 -8.11 -7.38 -6.53
CA GLN A 6 -6.65 -7.45 -6.67
C GLN A 6 -6.22 -8.08 -8.01
N ALA A 7 -6.61 -7.44 -9.12
CA ALA A 7 -6.25 -7.89 -10.46
C ALA A 7 -4.72 -8.06 -10.59
N VAL A 8 -4.27 -9.30 -10.38
CA VAL A 8 -2.84 -9.68 -10.39
C VAL A 8 -2.24 -9.59 -11.81
N PRO A 9 -0.92 -9.48 -11.95
CA PRO A 9 -0.27 -9.49 -13.26
C PRO A 9 -0.74 -10.66 -14.15
N GLY A 10 -1.16 -10.33 -15.38
CA GLY A 10 -1.78 -11.27 -16.34
C GLY A 10 -3.31 -11.20 -16.40
N THR A 11 -3.95 -10.44 -15.51
CA THR A 11 -5.42 -10.27 -15.52
C THR A 11 -5.91 -9.59 -16.81
N SER A 12 -5.22 -8.56 -17.30
CA SER A 12 -5.58 -7.88 -18.56
C SER A 12 -5.56 -8.84 -19.75
N ALA A 13 -4.53 -9.69 -19.87
CA ALA A 13 -4.44 -10.71 -20.91
C ALA A 13 -5.55 -11.78 -20.76
N ALA A 14 -5.91 -12.15 -19.54
CA ALA A 14 -7.00 -13.09 -19.28
C ALA A 14 -8.36 -12.51 -19.69
N ILE A 15 -8.63 -11.23 -19.37
CA ILE A 15 -9.86 -10.53 -19.78
C ILE A 15 -9.95 -10.50 -21.32
N GLU A 16 -8.88 -10.09 -21.99
CA GLU A 16 -8.82 -10.04 -23.46
C GLU A 16 -9.15 -11.39 -24.07
N ARG A 17 -8.50 -12.46 -23.60
CA ARG A 17 -8.77 -13.82 -24.09
C ARG A 17 -10.21 -14.30 -23.83
N VAL A 18 -10.81 -13.95 -22.70
CA VAL A 18 -12.22 -14.27 -22.43
C VAL A 18 -13.14 -13.51 -23.37
N LYS A 19 -12.89 -12.22 -23.62
CA LYS A 19 -13.70 -11.38 -24.51
C LYS A 19 -13.65 -11.84 -25.98
N GLU A 20 -12.63 -12.57 -26.41
CA GLU A 20 -12.62 -13.23 -27.76
C GLU A 20 -13.77 -14.22 -27.94
N PHE A 21 -14.19 -14.90 -26.88
CA PHE A 21 -15.24 -15.93 -26.91
C PHE A 21 -16.55 -15.46 -26.28
N ARG A 22 -16.47 -14.54 -25.33
CA ARG A 22 -17.60 -14.01 -24.56
C ARG A 22 -17.49 -12.49 -24.44
N PRO A 23 -17.72 -11.77 -25.56
CA PRO A 23 -17.67 -10.30 -25.56
C PRO A 23 -18.78 -9.65 -24.73
N ASP A 24 -19.81 -10.43 -24.38
CA ASP A 24 -20.94 -10.03 -23.53
C ASP A 24 -20.59 -9.93 -22.03
N ILE A 25 -19.47 -10.46 -21.61
CA ILE A 25 -19.09 -10.42 -20.20
C ILE A 25 -18.53 -9.04 -19.83
N PHE A 26 -19.16 -8.45 -18.82
CA PHE A 26 -18.73 -7.19 -18.22
C PHE A 26 -17.74 -7.44 -17.08
N PHE A 27 -16.57 -6.82 -17.14
CA PHE A 27 -15.49 -7.01 -16.16
C PHE A 27 -15.28 -5.76 -15.31
N ILE A 28 -15.28 -5.93 -13.99
CA ILE A 28 -14.92 -4.89 -13.02
C ILE A 28 -13.63 -5.33 -12.31
N ALA A 29 -12.52 -4.62 -12.53
CA ALA A 29 -11.24 -4.89 -11.89
C ALA A 29 -11.02 -3.93 -10.71
N GLY A 30 -10.87 -4.48 -9.50
CA GLY A 30 -10.56 -3.71 -8.30
C GLY A 30 -9.10 -3.84 -7.88
N VAL A 31 -8.48 -2.71 -7.57
CA VAL A 31 -7.11 -2.60 -7.06
C VAL A 31 -6.11 -3.42 -7.88
N PRO A 32 -5.87 -3.07 -9.14
CA PRO A 32 -4.97 -3.82 -10.00
C PRO A 32 -3.53 -3.83 -9.46
N HIS A 33 -2.90 -5.01 -9.54
CA HIS A 33 -1.49 -5.21 -9.22
C HIS A 33 -0.60 -5.20 -10.47
N GLU A 34 -1.18 -5.10 -11.64
CA GLU A 34 -0.52 -4.72 -12.88
C GLU A 34 -0.76 -3.23 -13.17
N ASP A 35 -0.17 -2.70 -14.23
CA ASP A 35 -0.35 -1.29 -14.58
C ASP A 35 -1.85 -0.96 -14.74
N PRO A 36 -2.41 -0.06 -13.90
CA PRO A 36 -3.82 0.31 -13.98
C PRO A 36 -4.26 0.86 -15.33
N LEU A 37 -3.35 1.52 -16.07
CA LEU A 37 -3.65 2.03 -17.41
C LEU A 37 -3.76 0.90 -18.43
N MET A 38 -2.93 -0.15 -18.33
CA MET A 38 -3.03 -1.32 -19.20
C MET A 38 -4.36 -2.08 -18.99
N ILE A 39 -4.76 -2.29 -17.73
CA ILE A 39 -5.98 -3.04 -17.45
C ILE A 39 -7.23 -2.23 -17.80
N SER A 40 -7.17 -0.90 -17.76
CA SER A 40 -8.30 -0.02 -18.13
C SER A 40 -8.69 -0.12 -19.61
N ASP A 41 -7.79 -0.58 -20.47
CA ASP A 41 -8.08 -0.83 -21.88
C ASP A 41 -8.83 -2.15 -22.11
N LYS A 42 -8.89 -3.04 -21.13
CA LYS A 42 -9.45 -4.39 -21.23
C LYS A 42 -10.69 -4.60 -20.36
N ALA A 43 -10.66 -4.12 -19.11
CA ALA A 43 -11.81 -4.15 -18.22
C ALA A 43 -12.79 -3.02 -18.54
N ASP A 44 -14.07 -3.24 -18.26
CA ASP A 44 -15.10 -2.23 -18.49
C ASP A 44 -15.14 -1.18 -17.40
N ILE A 45 -14.75 -1.56 -16.16
CA ILE A 45 -14.52 -0.64 -15.04
C ILE A 45 -13.26 -1.05 -14.32
N VAL A 46 -12.44 -0.06 -13.95
CA VAL A 46 -11.29 -0.23 -13.04
C VAL A 46 -11.49 0.65 -11.81
N LEU A 47 -11.41 0.04 -10.63
CA LEU A 47 -11.49 0.73 -9.34
C LEU A 47 -10.11 0.75 -8.70
N GLU A 48 -9.56 1.93 -8.50
CA GLU A 48 -8.25 2.14 -7.89
C GLU A 48 -8.30 3.30 -6.89
N THR A 49 -7.40 3.29 -5.92
CA THR A 49 -7.19 4.47 -5.06
C THR A 49 -6.61 5.61 -5.89
N ASP A 50 -6.96 6.85 -5.56
CA ASP A 50 -6.36 8.03 -6.22
C ASP A 50 -4.88 8.13 -5.86
N ASN A 51 -4.04 7.40 -6.61
CA ASN A 51 -2.60 7.33 -6.39
C ASN A 51 -1.90 8.68 -6.53
N LEU A 52 -2.42 9.60 -7.36
CA LEU A 52 -1.85 10.93 -7.52
C LEU A 52 -2.15 11.79 -6.31
N LYS A 53 -3.41 11.82 -5.85
CA LYS A 53 -3.79 12.53 -4.63
C LYS A 53 -3.08 11.98 -3.39
N ARG A 54 -2.88 10.66 -3.33
CA ARG A 54 -2.10 10.01 -2.27
C ARG A 54 -0.64 10.47 -2.24
N GLY A 55 -0.07 10.85 -3.39
CA GLY A 55 1.26 11.47 -3.44
C GLY A 55 1.37 12.73 -2.58
N GLU A 56 0.28 13.49 -2.46
CA GLU A 56 0.22 14.67 -1.61
C GLU A 56 -0.18 14.34 -0.17
N THR A 57 -1.25 13.54 0.01
CA THR A 57 -1.86 13.31 1.33
C THR A 57 -0.98 12.47 2.25
N ILE A 58 -0.23 11.51 1.74
CA ILE A 58 0.70 10.67 2.53
C ILE A 58 1.83 11.53 3.13
N VAL A 59 2.42 12.42 2.33
CA VAL A 59 3.51 13.29 2.81
C VAL A 59 2.97 14.33 3.80
N LYS A 60 1.79 14.89 3.57
CA LYS A 60 1.14 15.78 4.53
C LYS A 60 0.88 15.10 5.87
N LEU A 61 0.34 13.89 5.84
CA LEU A 61 0.13 13.10 7.05
C LEU A 61 1.46 12.81 7.75
N ALA A 62 2.51 12.42 7.00
CA ALA A 62 3.84 12.22 7.57
C ALA A 62 4.35 13.48 8.28
N LYS A 63 4.16 14.67 7.68
CA LYS A 63 4.52 15.95 8.30
C LYS A 63 3.74 16.22 9.59
N GLU A 64 2.42 15.99 9.58
CA GLU A 64 1.55 16.11 10.75
C GLU A 64 1.97 15.16 11.88
N MET A 65 2.49 13.98 11.54
CA MET A 65 3.05 12.99 12.48
C MET A 65 4.46 13.37 12.99
N GLY A 66 5.03 14.48 12.52
CA GLY A 66 6.33 15.01 12.95
C GLY A 66 7.51 14.55 12.11
N ALA A 67 7.28 14.13 10.86
CA ALA A 67 8.38 13.79 9.96
C ALA A 67 9.10 15.04 9.44
N GLU A 68 10.42 14.95 9.41
CA GLU A 68 11.33 15.90 8.76
C GLU A 68 11.86 15.36 7.43
N LYS A 69 11.81 14.03 7.28
CA LYS A 69 12.29 13.30 6.11
C LYS A 69 11.25 12.28 5.68
N PHE A 70 11.20 12.01 4.38
CA PHE A 70 10.31 11.02 3.78
C PHE A 70 11.11 10.05 2.92
N LEU A 71 11.21 8.79 3.33
CA LEU A 71 11.93 7.75 2.63
C LEU A 71 10.96 6.85 1.87
N HIS A 72 11.18 6.75 0.56
CA HIS A 72 10.37 6.01 -0.38
C HIS A 72 11.10 4.75 -0.87
N TYR A 73 10.66 3.58 -0.41
CA TYR A 73 11.10 2.29 -0.96
C TYR A 73 10.34 1.94 -2.22
N SER A 74 11.07 1.64 -3.28
CA SER A 74 10.54 1.18 -4.56
C SER A 74 11.54 0.28 -5.28
N PHE A 75 11.21 -0.15 -6.49
CA PHE A 75 12.07 -0.93 -7.38
C PHE A 75 11.75 -0.62 -8.85
N PRO A 76 12.66 -0.91 -9.82
CA PRO A 76 12.57 -0.45 -11.19
C PRO A 76 11.24 -0.78 -11.90
N ARG A 77 10.70 -2.00 -11.73
CA ARG A 77 9.43 -2.39 -12.34
C ARG A 77 8.27 -1.50 -11.88
N HIS A 78 8.14 -1.20 -10.57
CA HIS A 78 7.11 -0.28 -10.09
C HIS A 78 7.33 1.15 -10.58
N MET A 79 8.58 1.58 -10.74
CA MET A 79 8.88 2.91 -11.27
C MET A 79 8.70 3.02 -12.78
N SER A 80 8.49 1.91 -13.49
CA SER A 80 8.06 1.92 -14.89
C SER A 80 6.54 2.12 -15.07
N TYR A 81 5.74 1.97 -14.00
CA TYR A 81 4.30 2.25 -14.06
C TYR A 81 4.06 3.76 -13.92
N GLU A 82 3.40 4.36 -14.91
CA GLU A 82 3.20 5.80 -14.98
C GLU A 82 2.58 6.39 -13.71
N LEU A 83 1.50 5.78 -13.21
CA LEU A 83 0.84 6.29 -11.99
C LEU A 83 1.73 6.23 -10.76
N LEU A 84 2.57 5.20 -10.62
CA LEU A 84 3.45 5.05 -9.47
C LEU A 84 4.67 5.98 -9.55
N SER A 85 5.24 6.17 -10.74
CA SER A 85 6.33 7.12 -10.96
C SER A 85 5.85 8.57 -10.77
N ARG A 86 4.66 8.92 -11.27
CA ARG A 86 4.07 10.24 -11.02
C ARG A 86 3.76 10.48 -9.55
N ARG A 87 3.25 9.47 -8.82
CA ARG A 87 3.07 9.56 -7.36
C ARG A 87 4.38 9.83 -6.64
N ARG A 88 5.46 9.13 -7.02
CA ARG A 88 6.81 9.38 -6.48
C ARG A 88 7.24 10.84 -6.71
N ASP A 89 7.01 11.38 -7.90
CA ASP A 89 7.37 12.76 -8.21
C ASP A 89 6.54 13.75 -7.37
N ILE A 90 5.25 13.48 -7.16
CA ILE A 90 4.41 14.26 -6.25
C ILE A 90 4.88 14.15 -4.79
N PHE A 91 5.39 12.99 -4.33
CA PHE A 91 6.04 12.88 -3.02
C PHE A 91 7.19 13.88 -2.89
N ARG A 92 8.09 13.90 -3.90
CA ARG A 92 9.25 14.80 -3.92
C ARG A 92 8.83 16.28 -3.90
N GLU A 93 7.91 16.67 -4.79
CA GLU A 93 7.38 18.02 -4.84
C GLU A 93 6.66 18.46 -3.56
N THR A 94 5.93 17.53 -2.92
CA THR A 94 5.22 17.81 -1.68
C THR A 94 6.20 17.92 -0.51
N CYS A 95 7.24 17.09 -0.46
CA CYS A 95 8.32 17.21 0.51
C CYS A 95 9.01 18.57 0.38
N GLU A 96 9.35 19.00 -0.84
CA GLU A 96 9.95 20.31 -1.09
C GLU A 96 9.07 21.46 -0.57
N LYS A 97 7.76 21.43 -0.88
CA LYS A 97 6.79 22.44 -0.42
C LYS A 97 6.63 22.47 1.12
N LEU A 98 6.86 21.36 1.79
CA LEU A 98 6.74 21.21 3.25
C LEU A 98 8.09 21.28 3.96
N GLU A 99 9.16 21.63 3.26
CA GLU A 99 10.53 21.70 3.79
C GLU A 99 10.95 20.37 4.46
N MET A 100 10.69 19.26 3.76
CA MET A 100 11.10 17.90 4.14
C MET A 100 12.13 17.37 3.15
N GLU A 101 13.10 16.58 3.65
CA GLU A 101 14.02 15.84 2.78
C GLU A 101 13.33 14.63 2.17
N PHE A 102 13.37 14.51 0.81
CA PHE A 102 12.90 13.33 0.10
C PHE A 102 14.06 12.38 -0.19
N ILE A 103 13.91 11.11 0.21
CA ILE A 103 14.93 10.07 0.07
C ILE A 103 14.36 8.92 -0.73
N GLU A 104 15.04 8.53 -1.82
CA GLU A 104 14.71 7.32 -2.58
C GLU A 104 15.63 6.17 -2.16
N ALA A 105 15.03 5.00 -1.91
CA ALA A 105 15.75 3.77 -1.63
C ALA A 105 15.23 2.64 -2.53
N THR A 106 16.16 1.94 -3.19
CA THR A 106 15.81 0.82 -4.07
C THR A 106 15.82 -0.48 -3.28
N ALA A 107 14.66 -1.14 -3.21
CA ALA A 107 14.52 -2.48 -2.66
C ALA A 107 14.59 -3.54 -3.76
N PRO A 108 14.91 -4.80 -3.45
CA PRO A 108 14.75 -5.92 -4.39
C PRO A 108 13.30 -6.07 -4.85
N ASP A 109 13.09 -6.36 -6.14
CA ASP A 109 11.77 -6.69 -6.67
C ASP A 109 11.33 -8.07 -6.12
N PRO A 110 10.14 -8.17 -5.47
CA PRO A 110 9.67 -9.45 -4.94
C PRO A 110 9.32 -10.50 -6.03
N THR A 111 9.29 -10.10 -7.29
CA THR A 111 9.14 -11.02 -8.44
C THR A 111 10.48 -11.36 -9.10
N GLY A 112 11.58 -10.79 -8.65
CA GLY A 112 12.94 -11.10 -9.11
C GLY A 112 13.56 -12.32 -8.42
N ASP A 113 14.84 -12.56 -8.65
CA ASP A 113 15.54 -13.76 -8.17
C ASP A 113 15.55 -13.92 -6.65
N ALA A 114 15.62 -12.83 -5.90
CA ALA A 114 15.57 -12.86 -4.43
C ALA A 114 14.17 -13.18 -3.88
N GLY A 115 13.14 -13.01 -4.68
CA GLY A 115 11.75 -13.27 -4.33
C GLY A 115 11.22 -12.42 -3.17
N ILE A 116 10.03 -12.79 -2.69
CA ILE A 116 9.42 -12.15 -1.50
C ILE A 116 10.34 -12.23 -0.27
N PRO A 117 10.94 -13.39 0.06
CA PRO A 117 11.82 -13.48 1.23
C PRO A 117 13.02 -12.52 1.17
N GLY A 118 13.65 -12.38 0.01
CA GLY A 118 14.79 -11.46 -0.14
C GLY A 118 14.37 -9.99 -0.01
N THR A 119 13.21 -9.62 -0.54
CA THR A 119 12.65 -8.27 -0.36
C THR A 119 12.35 -7.99 1.11
N GLN A 120 11.75 -8.95 1.82
CA GLN A 120 11.45 -8.82 3.25
C GLN A 120 12.71 -8.70 4.11
N GLN A 121 13.72 -9.56 3.84
CA GLN A 121 15.00 -9.52 4.54
C GLN A 121 15.70 -8.17 4.33
N PHE A 122 15.69 -7.66 3.10
CA PHE A 122 16.23 -6.33 2.79
C PHE A 122 15.62 -5.26 3.67
N VAL A 123 14.27 -5.20 3.78
CA VAL A 123 13.57 -4.20 4.59
C VAL A 123 13.92 -4.32 6.06
N LEU A 124 13.99 -5.57 6.60
CA LEU A 124 14.35 -5.83 8.00
C LEU A 124 15.76 -5.31 8.34
N GLU A 125 16.69 -5.35 7.38
CA GLU A 125 18.07 -4.92 7.57
C GLU A 125 18.28 -3.43 7.26
N ASP A 126 17.56 -2.91 6.26
CA ASP A 126 17.80 -1.54 5.78
C ASP A 126 17.10 -0.48 6.62
N VAL A 127 15.89 -0.73 7.13
CA VAL A 127 15.16 0.25 7.96
C VAL A 127 15.97 0.73 9.17
N PRO A 128 16.59 -0.15 9.99
CA PRO A 128 17.46 0.30 11.08
C PRO A 128 18.62 1.17 10.60
N ARG A 129 19.28 0.80 9.48
CA ARG A 129 20.38 1.59 8.88
C ARG A 129 19.91 2.98 8.44
N GLN A 130 18.72 3.06 7.85
CA GLN A 130 18.16 4.33 7.43
C GLN A 130 17.77 5.21 8.63
N VAL A 131 17.23 4.61 9.70
CA VAL A 131 16.92 5.35 10.94
C VAL A 131 18.20 5.82 11.64
N GLU A 132 19.24 5.00 11.69
CA GLU A 132 20.56 5.40 12.22
C GLU A 132 21.12 6.60 11.43
N LYS A 133 21.01 6.57 10.10
CA LYS A 133 21.54 7.62 9.22
C LYS A 133 20.72 8.90 9.23
N HIS A 134 19.40 8.78 9.25
CA HIS A 134 18.49 9.89 8.98
C HIS A 134 17.69 10.36 10.20
N GLY A 135 17.70 9.59 11.28
CA GLY A 135 16.97 9.88 12.52
C GLY A 135 15.54 9.36 12.53
N LYS A 136 14.95 9.35 13.73
CA LYS A 136 13.57 8.86 13.99
C LYS A 136 12.46 9.76 13.41
N ALA A 137 12.79 11.00 13.05
CA ALA A 137 11.87 11.90 12.35
C ALA A 137 11.79 11.59 10.83
N THR A 138 12.08 10.34 10.46
CA THR A 138 11.96 9.84 9.08
C THR A 138 10.65 9.05 8.93
N ALA A 139 9.82 9.46 7.97
CA ALA A 139 8.66 8.69 7.55
C ALA A 139 9.03 7.71 6.45
N PHE A 140 8.49 6.50 6.52
CA PHE A 140 8.76 5.44 5.57
C PHE A 140 7.51 5.06 4.78
N PHE A 141 7.64 4.96 3.47
CA PHE A 141 6.60 4.44 2.58
C PHE A 141 7.19 3.46 1.59
N ALA A 142 6.50 2.35 1.35
CA ALA A 142 6.92 1.33 0.38
C ALA A 142 5.81 1.03 -0.65
N THR A 143 6.19 0.84 -1.92
CA THR A 143 5.24 0.67 -3.03
C THR A 143 4.63 -0.72 -3.17
N ASN A 144 5.11 -1.73 -2.42
CA ASN A 144 4.70 -3.13 -2.62
C ASN A 144 4.23 -3.81 -1.34
N CYS A 145 3.26 -4.73 -1.48
CA CYS A 145 2.66 -5.46 -0.36
C CYS A 145 3.67 -6.34 0.40
N ALA A 146 4.64 -6.94 -0.30
CA ALA A 146 5.66 -7.79 0.33
C ALA A 146 6.51 -7.05 1.37
N MET A 147 6.67 -5.74 1.22
CA MET A 147 7.45 -4.91 2.13
C MET A 147 6.68 -4.44 3.37
N GLN A 148 5.34 -4.49 3.38
CA GLN A 148 4.55 -3.78 4.39
C GLN A 148 4.73 -4.34 5.82
N GLU A 149 4.63 -5.66 5.98
CA GLU A 149 4.74 -6.26 7.31
C GLU A 149 6.11 -6.04 7.97
N PRO A 150 7.24 -6.35 7.30
CA PRO A 150 8.55 -6.06 7.87
C PRO A 150 8.80 -4.56 8.07
N LEU A 151 8.26 -3.69 7.19
CA LEU A 151 8.38 -2.24 7.29
C LEU A 151 7.67 -1.69 8.53
N ILE A 152 6.39 -2.04 8.72
CA ILE A 152 5.60 -1.61 9.89
C ILE A 152 6.30 -2.05 11.18
N ARG A 153 6.72 -3.32 11.24
CA ARG A 153 7.41 -3.88 12.41
C ARG A 153 8.68 -3.11 12.73
N LYS A 154 9.56 -2.90 11.75
CA LYS A 154 10.84 -2.24 11.97
C LYS A 154 10.70 -0.74 12.22
N VAL A 155 9.83 -0.04 11.50
CA VAL A 155 9.57 1.38 11.76
C VAL A 155 9.06 1.59 13.18
N LEU A 156 8.18 0.72 13.68
CA LEU A 156 7.70 0.77 15.05
C LEU A 156 8.81 0.45 16.06
N ASP A 157 9.60 -0.61 15.84
CA ASP A 157 10.71 -1.00 16.73
C ASP A 157 11.77 0.11 16.82
N GLU A 158 12.06 0.81 15.73
CA GLU A 158 13.02 1.92 15.67
C GLU A 158 12.42 3.27 16.16
N GLY A 159 11.10 3.34 16.39
CA GLY A 159 10.40 4.57 16.78
C GLY A 159 10.36 5.63 15.67
N ALA A 160 10.43 5.21 14.41
CA ALA A 160 10.29 6.07 13.23
C ALA A 160 8.79 6.25 12.85
N ILE A 161 8.48 6.75 11.65
CA ILE A 161 7.11 7.14 11.27
C ILE A 161 6.64 6.29 10.09
N TYR A 162 5.42 5.76 10.19
CA TYR A 162 4.75 5.01 9.13
C TYR A 162 3.37 5.61 8.85
N PRO A 163 3.21 6.41 7.79
CA PRO A 163 1.96 7.13 7.53
C PRO A 163 0.86 6.28 6.89
N GLU A 164 1.20 5.34 5.99
CA GLU A 164 0.18 4.61 5.23
C GLU A 164 0.74 3.38 4.51
N GLN A 165 -0.10 2.36 4.30
CA GLN A 165 0.23 1.19 3.48
C GLN A 165 0.14 1.50 1.98
N CYS A 166 0.81 0.67 1.15
CA CYS A 166 0.65 0.72 -0.32
C CYS A 166 -0.80 0.49 -0.74
N CYS A 167 -1.50 -0.45 -0.10
CA CYS A 167 -2.93 -0.70 -0.23
C CYS A 167 -3.57 -0.41 1.14
N PRO A 168 -4.10 0.80 1.37
CA PRO A 168 -4.48 1.25 2.70
C PRO A 168 -5.65 0.45 3.27
N SER A 169 -5.40 -0.20 4.39
CA SER A 169 -6.37 -1.02 5.11
C SER A 169 -5.82 -1.43 6.47
N PRO A 170 -6.60 -1.40 7.55
CA PRO A 170 -6.17 -1.94 8.83
C PRO A 170 -5.91 -3.45 8.80
N TYR A 171 -6.50 -4.18 7.85
CA TYR A 171 -6.24 -5.60 7.62
C TYR A 171 -4.94 -5.87 6.86
N HIS A 172 -4.41 -4.87 6.15
CA HIS A 172 -3.22 -5.07 5.33
C HIS A 172 -1.94 -4.93 6.17
N ALA A 173 -1.27 -6.05 6.39
CA ALA A 173 -0.01 -6.20 7.09
C ALA A 173 -0.03 -5.82 8.60
N MET A 174 -0.97 -4.99 9.08
CA MET A 174 -1.02 -4.58 10.49
C MET A 174 -1.18 -5.76 11.45
N PRO A 175 -2.10 -6.73 11.22
CA PRO A 175 -2.22 -7.87 12.14
C PRO A 175 -0.94 -8.68 12.25
N GLY A 176 -0.30 -9.04 11.14
CA GLY A 176 0.95 -9.81 11.13
C GLY A 176 2.12 -9.04 11.75
N ALA A 177 2.26 -7.75 11.42
CA ALA A 177 3.32 -6.91 11.95
C ALA A 177 3.25 -6.70 13.47
N LEU A 178 2.03 -6.60 14.01
CA LEU A 178 1.75 -6.31 15.41
C LEU A 178 1.41 -7.54 16.25
N GLY A 179 1.35 -8.74 15.64
CA GLY A 179 0.97 -9.98 16.34
C GLY A 179 -0.48 -9.98 16.82
N ILE A 180 -1.40 -9.41 16.03
CA ILE A 180 -2.83 -9.36 16.34
C ILE A 180 -3.52 -10.59 15.76
N GLU A 181 -4.11 -11.39 16.62
CA GLU A 181 -5.01 -12.47 16.24
C GLU A 181 -6.46 -11.95 16.21
N ILE A 182 -7.15 -12.18 15.10
CA ILE A 182 -8.56 -11.77 14.95
C ILE A 182 -9.44 -12.98 15.22
N PRO A 183 -10.19 -13.01 16.34
CA PRO A 183 -11.12 -14.09 16.65
C PRO A 183 -12.19 -14.22 15.55
N SER A 184 -12.70 -15.42 15.32
CA SER A 184 -13.67 -15.68 14.26
C SER A 184 -14.98 -14.88 14.41
N ASP A 185 -15.41 -14.64 15.64
CA ASP A 185 -16.57 -13.80 15.97
C ASP A 185 -16.33 -12.31 15.76
N LYS A 186 -15.08 -11.88 15.56
CA LYS A 186 -14.66 -10.51 15.25
C LYS A 186 -14.25 -10.34 13.78
N ALA A 187 -14.34 -11.40 12.98
CA ALA A 187 -14.02 -11.32 11.56
C ALA A 187 -14.87 -10.23 10.87
N GLY A 188 -14.21 -9.34 10.14
CA GLY A 188 -14.88 -8.20 9.47
C GLY A 188 -15.23 -7.00 10.38
N ASN A 189 -14.99 -7.07 11.69
CA ASN A 189 -15.19 -5.95 12.60
C ASN A 189 -13.98 -5.01 12.57
N VAL A 190 -14.05 -3.99 11.70
CA VAL A 190 -12.97 -3.00 11.51
C VAL A 190 -12.68 -2.24 12.80
N ASN A 191 -13.71 -1.88 13.57
CA ASN A 191 -13.53 -1.11 14.82
C ASN A 191 -12.76 -1.93 15.86
N TYR A 192 -13.06 -3.22 16.00
CA TYR A 192 -12.27 -4.11 16.86
C TYR A 192 -10.79 -4.09 16.46
N LEU A 193 -10.50 -4.28 15.17
CA LEU A 193 -9.12 -4.30 14.69
C LEU A 193 -8.40 -2.97 14.89
N LEU A 194 -9.07 -1.84 14.69
CA LEU A 194 -8.49 -0.51 14.92
C LEU A 194 -8.12 -0.28 16.40
N GLU A 195 -8.94 -0.75 17.35
CA GLU A 195 -8.61 -0.66 18.77
C GLU A 195 -7.45 -1.60 19.15
N GLU A 196 -7.38 -2.81 18.58
CA GLU A 196 -6.23 -3.70 18.77
C GLU A 196 -4.93 -3.09 18.22
N ILE A 197 -4.97 -2.53 17.00
CA ILE A 197 -3.82 -1.82 16.40
C ILE A 197 -3.36 -0.69 17.33
N LYS A 198 -4.28 0.16 17.79
CA LYS A 198 -3.99 1.27 18.69
C LYS A 198 -3.33 0.80 19.99
N THR A 199 -3.86 -0.27 20.58
CA THR A 199 -3.31 -0.86 21.79
C THR A 199 -1.89 -1.39 21.57
N LYS A 200 -1.68 -2.19 20.51
CA LYS A 200 -0.38 -2.77 20.18
C LYS A 200 0.69 -1.73 19.83
N VAL A 201 0.28 -0.67 19.13
CA VAL A 201 1.16 0.45 18.82
C VAL A 201 1.53 1.22 20.09
N ALA A 202 0.57 1.45 21.01
CA ALA A 202 0.83 2.12 22.29
C ALA A 202 1.74 1.31 23.22
N GLU A 203 1.61 -0.03 23.25
CA GLU A 203 2.49 -0.93 24.02
C GLU A 203 3.98 -0.80 23.61
N LYS A 204 4.27 -0.27 22.42
CA LYS A 204 5.61 -0.07 21.88
C LYS A 204 5.99 1.42 21.74
N ASP A 205 5.35 2.31 22.48
CA ASP A 205 5.59 3.76 22.46
C ASP A 205 5.42 4.41 21.06
N GLY A 206 4.66 3.74 20.15
CA GLY A 206 4.45 4.16 18.77
C GLY A 206 3.27 5.12 18.55
N THR A 207 2.60 5.57 19.61
CA THR A 207 1.45 6.47 19.51
C THR A 207 1.80 7.73 18.72
N GLY A 208 0.99 8.05 17.70
CA GLY A 208 1.22 9.17 16.79
C GLY A 208 2.28 8.92 15.71
N ARG A 209 2.93 7.73 15.68
CA ARG A 209 3.97 7.39 14.72
C ARG A 209 3.56 6.34 13.69
N ILE A 210 2.46 5.62 13.92
CA ILE A 210 1.93 4.60 13.00
C ILE A 210 0.49 4.98 12.64
N ALA A 211 0.18 5.01 11.35
CA ALA A 211 -1.17 5.29 10.88
C ALA A 211 -1.65 4.25 9.84
N THR A 212 -2.96 4.17 9.70
CA THR A 212 -3.67 3.38 8.68
C THR A 212 -5.02 4.02 8.37
N TRP A 213 -5.63 3.65 7.24
CA TRP A 213 -6.99 4.07 6.95
C TRP A 213 -7.99 3.37 7.86
N LYS A 214 -9.07 4.09 8.20
CA LYS A 214 -10.21 3.50 8.93
C LYS A 214 -11.07 2.60 8.05
N VAL A 215 -11.00 2.78 6.72
CA VAL A 215 -11.77 2.01 5.74
C VAL A 215 -10.81 1.09 4.99
N PRO A 216 -11.07 -0.23 4.94
CA PRO A 216 -10.28 -1.14 4.12
C PRO A 216 -10.58 -0.87 2.64
N ALA A 217 -9.67 -0.21 1.92
CA ALA A 217 -9.89 0.25 0.55
C ALA A 217 -10.30 -0.88 -0.40
N ASN A 218 -9.57 -2.01 -0.37
CA ASN A 218 -9.87 -3.15 -1.24
C ASN A 218 -11.27 -3.72 -1.00
N MET A 219 -11.67 -3.85 0.28
CA MET A 219 -13.02 -4.36 0.62
C MET A 219 -14.12 -3.38 0.19
N ALA A 220 -13.89 -2.08 0.34
CA ALA A 220 -14.83 -1.06 -0.11
C ALA A 220 -15.01 -1.09 -1.64
N MET A 221 -13.92 -1.27 -2.40
CA MET A 221 -13.97 -1.37 -3.86
C MET A 221 -14.69 -2.63 -4.33
N VAL A 222 -14.42 -3.79 -3.72
CA VAL A 222 -15.12 -5.05 -4.05
C VAL A 222 -16.61 -4.92 -3.76
N ARG A 223 -16.96 -4.32 -2.63
CA ARG A 223 -18.36 -4.06 -2.28
C ARG A 223 -19.03 -3.15 -3.30
N ALA A 224 -18.43 -2.02 -3.64
CA ALA A 224 -18.96 -1.08 -4.64
C ALA A 224 -19.10 -1.75 -6.02
N ALA A 225 -18.10 -2.54 -6.45
CA ALA A 225 -18.14 -3.30 -7.68
C ALA A 225 -19.28 -4.32 -7.71
N THR A 226 -19.51 -5.01 -6.59
CA THR A 226 -20.58 -6.01 -6.47
C THR A 226 -21.96 -5.34 -6.46
N GLU A 227 -22.12 -4.24 -5.73
CA GLU A 227 -23.36 -3.45 -5.72
C GLU A 227 -23.69 -2.91 -7.12
N TYR A 228 -22.67 -2.40 -7.84
CA TYR A 228 -22.85 -1.97 -9.24
C TYR A 228 -23.24 -3.14 -10.15
N ALA A 229 -22.57 -4.30 -10.02
CA ALA A 229 -22.86 -5.48 -10.83
C ALA A 229 -24.29 -6.01 -10.66
N VAL A 230 -24.90 -5.80 -9.49
CA VAL A 230 -26.31 -6.18 -9.21
C VAL A 230 -27.29 -5.21 -9.88
N LEU A 231 -26.88 -3.95 -10.04
CA LEU A 231 -27.71 -2.91 -10.66
C LEU A 231 -27.58 -2.87 -12.20
N TYR A 232 -26.46 -3.39 -12.73
CA TYR A 232 -26.18 -3.47 -14.16
C TYR A 232 -26.99 -4.57 -14.86
#